data_b42a9efaee678824b9d943656e50c09e
#
_entry.id   b42a9efaee678824b9d943656e50c09e
#
_cell.length_a   1.000
_cell.length_b   1.000
_cell.length_c   1.000
_cell.angle_alpha   90.00
_cell.angle_beta   90.00
_cell.angle_gamma   90.00
#
_symmetry.space_group_name_H-M   'P 1'
#
loop_
_entity.id
_entity.type
_entity.pdbx_description
1 polymer ?
#
loop_
_entity_poly.entity_id
_entity_poly.type
_entity_poly.pdbx_seq_one_letter_code
_entity_poly.pdbx_strand_id
1 'polypeptide(L)'
;MGKTDPDNPDKHKQQSMILVDKDAPGIKIKRHLPVFGFDDAPHGHAEIEFNDVKVPPENMLLGEGRGFEIAQGRLGPGRIHHCMRTIGLAEVALEAMCKRLMSRKAFGKEVVRHSVWQERIADARINIEMTRLLTLKAASMMDKVGNKVAKNEIAMIKVAAPNMALKIIDDAIQAYGGAGVTTDPRLAQAYAGMRTLRLADGPDEVHRLSIARNELKKYL
;
A
#
# COMPACT_ATOMS: atom_id res chain seq x y z
N MET A 1 -8.86 -17.25 -0.15
CA MET A 1 -9.80 -17.17 0.98
C MET A 1 -11.22 -17.19 0.45
N GLY A 2 -12.06 -18.06 0.97
CA GLY A 2 -13.45 -18.24 0.56
C GLY A 2 -14.37 -18.39 1.77
N LYS A 3 -15.69 -18.18 1.56
CA LYS A 3 -16.69 -18.43 2.59
C LYS A 3 -17.00 -19.92 2.67
N THR A 4 -16.72 -20.54 3.81
CA THR A 4 -17.03 -21.94 4.08
C THR A 4 -18.28 -22.10 4.95
N ASP A 5 -18.58 -21.08 5.78
CA ASP A 5 -19.77 -21.01 6.61
C ASP A 5 -20.40 -19.59 6.52
N PRO A 6 -21.12 -19.28 5.44
CA PRO A 6 -21.67 -17.94 5.21
C PRO A 6 -22.71 -17.51 6.24
N ASP A 7 -23.37 -18.46 6.91
CA ASP A 7 -24.42 -18.22 7.90
C ASP A 7 -23.91 -18.11 9.34
N ASN A 8 -22.60 -18.25 9.57
CA ASN A 8 -22.00 -18.13 10.89
C ASN A 8 -22.33 -16.73 11.49
N PRO A 9 -22.87 -16.65 12.71
CA PRO A 9 -23.20 -15.37 13.35
C PRO A 9 -21.96 -14.50 13.60
N ASP A 10 -20.79 -15.10 13.79
CA ASP A 10 -19.51 -14.41 13.84
C ASP A 10 -18.97 -14.21 12.41
N LYS A 11 -19.11 -12.99 11.89
CA LYS A 11 -18.65 -12.62 10.55
C LYS A 11 -17.16 -12.88 10.31
N HIS A 12 -16.34 -12.94 11.37
CA HIS A 12 -14.91 -13.24 11.29
C HIS A 12 -14.61 -14.73 11.18
N LYS A 13 -15.61 -15.60 11.36
CA LYS A 13 -15.51 -17.06 11.24
C LYS A 13 -16.16 -17.61 9.97
N GLN A 14 -16.68 -16.76 9.10
CA GLN A 14 -17.33 -17.19 7.86
C GLN A 14 -16.34 -17.66 6.79
N GLN A 15 -15.06 -17.30 6.89
CA GLN A 15 -14.07 -17.54 5.84
C GLN A 15 -12.98 -18.50 6.31
N SER A 16 -12.52 -19.32 5.35
CA SER A 16 -11.34 -20.18 5.50
C SER A 16 -10.30 -19.87 4.42
N MET A 17 -9.05 -20.21 4.66
CA MET A 17 -7.98 -20.17 3.67
C MET A 17 -7.64 -21.58 3.22
N ILE A 18 -7.63 -21.80 1.91
CA ILE A 18 -7.38 -23.09 1.28
C ILE A 18 -6.31 -22.91 0.21
N LEU A 19 -5.31 -23.78 0.22
CA LEU A 19 -4.31 -23.86 -0.86
C LEU A 19 -4.91 -24.60 -2.04
N VAL A 20 -4.79 -24.01 -3.21
CA VAL A 20 -5.28 -24.59 -4.46
C VAL A 20 -4.15 -24.51 -5.48
N ASP A 21 -3.78 -25.65 -6.06
CA ASP A 21 -2.81 -25.69 -7.15
C ASP A 21 -3.40 -24.95 -8.35
N LYS A 22 -2.57 -24.13 -9.02
CA LYS A 22 -3.03 -23.35 -10.18
C LYS A 22 -3.45 -24.22 -11.38
N ASP A 23 -2.93 -25.43 -11.43
CA ASP A 23 -3.21 -26.41 -12.49
C ASP A 23 -4.31 -27.41 -12.08
N ALA A 24 -4.97 -27.20 -10.93
CA ALA A 24 -6.08 -28.04 -10.48
C ALA A 24 -7.23 -28.01 -11.49
N PRO A 25 -7.88 -29.16 -11.77
CA PRO A 25 -9.05 -29.22 -12.65
C PRO A 25 -10.15 -28.28 -12.15
N GLY A 26 -10.72 -27.51 -13.07
CA GLY A 26 -11.78 -26.53 -12.76
C GLY A 26 -11.27 -25.09 -12.55
N ILE A 27 -9.97 -24.86 -12.57
CA ILE A 27 -9.41 -23.49 -12.55
C ILE A 27 -9.26 -22.98 -13.98
N LYS A 28 -9.72 -21.76 -14.20
CA LYS A 28 -9.55 -21.04 -15.45
C LYS A 28 -9.10 -19.62 -15.19
N ILE A 29 -7.86 -19.30 -15.61
CA ILE A 29 -7.38 -17.91 -15.63
C ILE A 29 -7.98 -17.27 -16.88
N LYS A 30 -8.88 -16.28 -16.70
CA LYS A 30 -9.62 -15.65 -17.80
C LYS A 30 -8.83 -14.55 -18.48
N ARG A 31 -8.22 -13.68 -17.70
CA ARG A 31 -7.44 -12.56 -18.23
C ARG A 31 -6.55 -11.92 -17.17
N HIS A 32 -5.54 -11.21 -17.63
CA HIS A 32 -4.79 -10.23 -16.82
C HIS A 32 -5.64 -8.98 -16.57
N LEU A 33 -5.46 -8.39 -15.39
CA LEU A 33 -6.07 -7.13 -14.97
C LEU A 33 -4.98 -6.07 -14.78
N PRO A 34 -4.69 -5.23 -15.79
CA PRO A 34 -3.73 -4.15 -15.62
C PRO A 34 -4.26 -3.11 -14.65
N VAL A 35 -3.36 -2.51 -13.87
CA VAL A 35 -3.64 -1.42 -12.93
C VAL A 35 -3.05 -0.15 -13.49
N PHE A 36 -3.86 0.85 -13.82
CA PHE A 36 -3.44 2.06 -14.54
C PHE A 36 -2.66 1.78 -15.84
N GLY A 37 -2.98 0.67 -16.53
CA GLY A 37 -2.27 0.24 -17.72
C GLY A 37 -0.96 -0.53 -17.47
N PHE A 38 -0.53 -0.69 -16.22
CA PHE A 38 0.63 -1.50 -15.85
C PHE A 38 0.21 -2.93 -15.46
N ASP A 39 1.02 -3.92 -15.84
CA ASP A 39 0.76 -5.34 -15.55
C ASP A 39 1.17 -5.77 -14.13
N ASP A 40 1.89 -4.91 -13.41
CA ASP A 40 2.42 -5.15 -12.05
C ASP A 40 3.29 -6.43 -11.95
N ALA A 41 4.01 -6.75 -13.04
CA ALA A 41 4.92 -7.90 -13.06
C ALA A 41 6.02 -7.79 -11.97
N PRO A 42 6.45 -8.90 -11.37
CA PRO A 42 6.12 -10.31 -11.65
C PRO A 42 4.85 -10.81 -10.95
N HIS A 43 4.20 -10.02 -10.09
CA HIS A 43 3.04 -10.45 -9.31
C HIS A 43 1.78 -10.48 -10.16
N GLY A 44 1.40 -9.32 -10.71
CA GLY A 44 0.22 -9.18 -11.54
C GLY A 44 -1.11 -9.41 -10.81
N HIS A 45 -2.19 -9.22 -11.54
CA HIS A 45 -3.55 -9.50 -11.08
C HIS A 45 -4.28 -10.27 -12.17
N ALA A 46 -5.15 -11.20 -11.79
CA ALA A 46 -5.89 -12.02 -12.73
C ALA A 46 -7.35 -12.17 -12.33
N GLU A 47 -8.21 -12.29 -13.32
CA GLU A 47 -9.57 -12.79 -13.16
C GLU A 47 -9.52 -14.31 -13.26
N ILE A 48 -9.90 -15.01 -12.20
CA ILE A 48 -9.82 -16.46 -12.08
C ILE A 48 -11.22 -17.01 -11.78
N GLU A 49 -11.60 -18.05 -12.50
CA GLU A 49 -12.83 -18.79 -12.32
C GLU A 49 -12.53 -20.14 -11.68
N PHE A 50 -13.32 -20.51 -10.69
CA PHE A 50 -13.21 -21.79 -9.98
C PHE A 50 -14.52 -22.56 -10.18
N ASN A 51 -14.48 -23.68 -10.89
CA ASN A 51 -15.66 -24.50 -11.19
C ASN A 51 -15.44 -25.89 -10.61
N ASP A 52 -16.16 -26.22 -9.56
CA ASP A 52 -16.14 -27.55 -8.90
C ASP A 52 -14.71 -28.06 -8.58
N VAL A 53 -13.82 -27.13 -8.19
CA VAL A 53 -12.42 -27.46 -7.88
C VAL A 53 -12.38 -28.28 -6.58
N LYS A 54 -11.81 -29.47 -6.67
CA LYS A 54 -11.61 -30.37 -5.52
C LYS A 54 -10.16 -30.34 -5.09
N VAL A 55 -9.96 -30.19 -3.78
CA VAL A 55 -8.63 -30.20 -3.15
C VAL A 55 -8.66 -31.08 -1.90
N PRO A 56 -7.53 -31.66 -1.49
CA PRO A 56 -7.44 -32.41 -0.24
C PRO A 56 -7.80 -31.55 0.97
N PRO A 57 -8.47 -32.11 2.00
CA PRO A 57 -8.84 -31.35 3.22
C PRO A 57 -7.65 -30.73 3.95
N GLU A 58 -6.48 -31.35 3.88
CA GLU A 58 -5.22 -30.87 4.47
C GLU A 58 -4.70 -29.57 3.86
N ASN A 59 -5.21 -29.17 2.70
CA ASN A 59 -4.91 -27.88 2.09
C ASN A 59 -5.60 -26.70 2.83
N MET A 60 -6.50 -26.97 3.75
CA MET A 60 -7.11 -25.95 4.60
C MET A 60 -6.13 -25.49 5.68
N LEU A 61 -5.79 -24.20 5.67
CA LEU A 61 -4.84 -23.62 6.61
C LEU A 61 -5.50 -23.37 7.98
N LEU A 62 -4.90 -23.86 9.04
CA LEU A 62 -5.33 -23.73 10.45
C LEU A 62 -6.74 -24.25 10.77
N GLY A 63 -7.51 -24.72 9.81
CA GLY A 63 -8.87 -25.21 9.97
C GLY A 63 -9.96 -24.21 9.55
N GLU A 64 -11.20 -24.68 9.61
CA GLU A 64 -12.38 -23.94 9.14
C GLU A 64 -12.64 -22.69 9.99
N GLY A 65 -13.12 -21.62 9.33
CA GLY A 65 -13.49 -20.35 9.98
C GLY A 65 -12.31 -19.49 10.43
N ARG A 66 -11.04 -19.87 10.14
CA ARG A 66 -9.85 -19.15 10.59
C ARG A 66 -9.19 -18.29 9.51
N GLY A 67 -9.84 -18.10 8.36
CA GLY A 67 -9.28 -17.32 7.27
C GLY A 67 -9.04 -15.86 7.64
N PHE A 68 -9.93 -15.22 8.38
CA PHE A 68 -9.76 -13.84 8.85
C PHE A 68 -8.58 -13.71 9.84
N GLU A 69 -8.41 -14.67 10.76
CA GLU A 69 -7.29 -14.71 11.70
C GLU A 69 -5.95 -14.76 10.96
N ILE A 70 -5.83 -15.66 9.98
CA ILE A 70 -4.63 -15.79 9.14
C ILE A 70 -4.34 -14.48 8.41
N ALA A 71 -5.36 -13.88 7.79
CA ALA A 71 -5.22 -12.61 7.09
C ALA A 71 -4.71 -11.50 8.02
N GLN A 72 -5.29 -11.33 9.20
CA GLN A 72 -4.87 -10.28 10.15
C GLN A 72 -3.47 -10.50 10.71
N GLY A 73 -3.06 -11.76 10.95
CA GLY A 73 -1.71 -12.11 11.37
C GLY A 73 -0.65 -11.68 10.33
N ARG A 74 -0.98 -11.79 9.05
CA ARG A 74 -0.11 -11.41 7.92
C ARG A 74 -0.13 -9.89 7.65
N LEU A 75 -1.32 -9.28 7.69
CA LEU A 75 -1.51 -7.89 7.25
C LEU A 75 -0.92 -6.85 8.22
N GLY A 76 -0.87 -7.13 9.52
CA GLY A 76 -0.28 -6.21 10.50
C GLY A 76 1.18 -5.86 10.17
N PRO A 77 2.11 -6.85 10.18
CA PRO A 77 3.50 -6.67 9.77
C PRO A 77 3.63 -6.17 8.32
N GLY A 78 2.80 -6.71 7.42
CA GLY A 78 2.78 -6.32 6.01
C GLY A 78 2.54 -4.83 5.80
N ARG A 79 1.66 -4.21 6.58
CA ARG A 79 1.38 -2.76 6.51
C ARG A 79 2.60 -1.92 6.87
N ILE A 80 3.38 -2.31 7.89
CA ILE A 80 4.64 -1.62 8.25
C ILE A 80 5.64 -1.74 7.10
N HIS A 81 5.80 -2.94 6.55
CA HIS A 81 6.69 -3.18 5.40
C HIS A 81 6.28 -2.33 4.18
N HIS A 82 4.99 -2.24 3.87
CA HIS A 82 4.50 -1.36 2.80
C HIS A 82 4.88 0.10 3.05
N CYS A 83 4.72 0.60 4.27
CA CYS A 83 5.05 1.99 4.62
C CYS A 83 6.54 2.27 4.50
N MET A 84 7.42 1.35 4.91
CA MET A 84 8.88 1.52 4.73
C MET A 84 9.29 1.58 3.26
N ARG A 85 8.75 0.70 2.41
CA ARG A 85 8.99 0.74 0.96
C ARG A 85 8.47 2.03 0.33
N THR A 86 7.33 2.51 0.79
CA THR A 86 6.73 3.77 0.35
C THR A 86 7.62 4.96 0.66
N ILE A 87 8.23 4.99 1.86
CA ILE A 87 9.21 6.03 2.24
C ILE A 87 10.43 5.99 1.30
N GLY A 88 10.96 4.79 1.04
CA GLY A 88 12.07 4.63 0.09
C GLY A 88 11.73 5.12 -1.31
N LEU A 89 10.52 4.87 -1.80
CA LEU A 89 10.06 5.37 -3.10
C LEU A 89 9.90 6.89 -3.12
N ALA A 90 9.42 7.48 -2.02
CA ALA A 90 9.33 8.94 -1.88
C ALA A 90 10.71 9.61 -1.89
N GLU A 91 11.74 8.98 -1.27
CA GLU A 91 13.13 9.44 -1.35
C GLU A 91 13.65 9.44 -2.79
N VAL A 92 13.43 8.36 -3.52
CA VAL A 92 13.83 8.27 -4.94
C VAL A 92 13.12 9.33 -5.79
N ALA A 93 11.85 9.56 -5.55
CA ALA A 93 11.08 10.59 -6.27
C ALA A 93 11.58 12.02 -5.95
N LEU A 94 11.89 12.31 -4.67
CA LEU A 94 12.46 13.58 -4.25
C LEU A 94 13.85 13.80 -4.89
N GLU A 95 14.70 12.79 -4.88
CA GLU A 95 16.02 12.86 -5.50
C GLU A 95 15.90 13.14 -7.01
N ALA A 96 15.03 12.41 -7.71
CA ALA A 96 14.77 12.60 -9.13
C ALA A 96 14.26 14.02 -9.42
N MET A 97 13.32 14.52 -8.61
CA MET A 97 12.80 15.88 -8.69
C MET A 97 13.91 16.93 -8.56
N CYS A 98 14.75 16.81 -7.52
CA CYS A 98 15.85 17.74 -7.28
C CYS A 98 16.85 17.75 -8.44
N LYS A 99 17.31 16.57 -8.91
CA LYS A 99 18.21 16.44 -10.06
C LYS A 99 17.64 17.09 -11.32
N ARG A 100 16.35 16.87 -11.59
CA ARG A 100 15.67 17.45 -12.73
C ARG A 100 15.59 18.96 -12.66
N LEU A 101 15.21 19.52 -11.53
CA LEU A 101 15.05 20.96 -11.31
C LEU A 101 16.38 21.72 -11.38
N MET A 102 17.48 21.08 -10.94
CA MET A 102 18.83 21.65 -11.03
C MET A 102 19.40 21.63 -12.45
N SER A 103 19.10 20.60 -13.23
CA SER A 103 19.65 20.45 -14.59
C SER A 103 18.88 21.24 -15.64
N ARG A 104 17.59 21.54 -15.41
CA ARG A 104 16.73 22.21 -16.39
C ARG A 104 16.74 23.72 -16.22
N LYS A 105 16.92 24.43 -17.32
CA LYS A 105 16.77 25.89 -17.40
C LYS A 105 15.44 26.26 -18.08
N ALA A 106 14.74 27.23 -17.51
CA ALA A 106 13.54 27.84 -18.10
C ALA A 106 13.42 29.26 -17.57
N PHE A 107 12.91 30.15 -18.43
CA PHE A 107 12.78 31.57 -18.10
C PHE A 107 14.11 32.21 -17.62
N GLY A 108 15.22 31.86 -18.30
CA GLY A 108 16.54 32.43 -18.07
C GLY A 108 17.32 31.92 -16.85
N LYS A 109 16.77 30.99 -16.05
CA LYS A 109 17.45 30.42 -14.87
C LYS A 109 17.13 28.94 -14.68
N GLU A 110 17.89 28.28 -13.80
CA GLU A 110 17.58 26.91 -13.36
C GLU A 110 16.20 26.89 -12.70
N VAL A 111 15.39 25.86 -13.02
CA VAL A 111 14.00 25.74 -12.53
C VAL A 111 13.94 25.69 -11.01
N VAL A 112 14.93 25.11 -10.34
CA VAL A 112 15.03 25.07 -8.88
C VAL A 112 15.06 26.44 -8.21
N ARG A 113 15.47 27.49 -8.96
CA ARG A 113 15.51 28.87 -8.42
C ARG A 113 14.16 29.57 -8.36
N HIS A 114 13.08 28.93 -8.80
CA HIS A 114 11.72 29.41 -8.57
C HIS A 114 11.24 28.96 -7.18
N SER A 115 10.78 29.91 -6.36
CA SER A 115 10.47 29.69 -4.93
C SER A 115 9.49 28.54 -4.66
N VAL A 116 8.51 28.36 -5.55
CA VAL A 116 7.52 27.26 -5.44
C VAL A 116 8.18 25.86 -5.41
N TRP A 117 9.31 25.69 -6.11
CA TRP A 117 10.03 24.41 -6.10
C TRP A 117 10.83 24.21 -4.83
N GLN A 118 11.39 25.27 -4.27
CA GLN A 118 12.11 25.22 -3.00
C GLN A 118 11.16 24.86 -1.85
N GLU A 119 9.96 25.46 -1.86
CA GLU A 119 8.90 25.12 -0.91
C GLU A 119 8.50 23.64 -1.03
N ARG A 120 8.21 23.13 -2.22
CA ARG A 120 7.86 21.73 -2.45
C ARG A 120 8.96 20.75 -2.02
N ILE A 121 10.24 21.08 -2.26
CA ILE A 121 11.38 20.27 -1.83
C ILE A 121 11.46 20.23 -0.28
N ALA A 122 11.29 21.37 0.38
CA ALA A 122 11.31 21.48 1.83
C ALA A 122 10.15 20.67 2.45
N ASP A 123 8.93 20.85 1.95
CA ASP A 123 7.76 20.11 2.40
C ASP A 123 7.90 18.60 2.19
N ALA A 124 8.46 18.19 1.05
CA ALA A 124 8.72 16.77 0.78
C ALA A 124 9.67 16.18 1.82
N ARG A 125 10.77 16.86 2.15
CA ARG A 125 11.72 16.41 3.17
C ARG A 125 11.06 16.31 4.55
N ILE A 126 10.33 17.34 4.96
CA ILE A 126 9.62 17.37 6.25
C ILE A 126 8.65 16.19 6.35
N ASN A 127 7.83 15.99 5.33
CA ASN A 127 6.82 14.93 5.32
C ASN A 127 7.41 13.52 5.29
N ILE A 128 8.53 13.31 4.59
CA ILE A 128 9.27 12.05 4.62
C ILE A 128 9.74 11.75 6.05
N GLU A 129 10.38 12.70 6.71
CA GLU A 129 10.92 12.48 8.07
C GLU A 129 9.81 12.25 9.09
N MET A 130 8.74 13.03 9.05
CA MET A 130 7.57 12.81 9.93
C MET A 130 6.99 11.40 9.72
N THR A 131 6.82 10.96 8.47
CA THR A 131 6.26 9.65 8.14
C THR A 131 7.21 8.52 8.54
N ARG A 132 8.52 8.72 8.38
CA ARG A 132 9.57 7.77 8.81
C ARG A 132 9.52 7.55 10.32
N LEU A 133 9.50 8.64 11.10
CA LEU A 133 9.44 8.56 12.56
C LEU A 133 8.15 7.87 13.04
N LEU A 134 7.02 8.18 12.42
CA LEU A 134 5.75 7.51 12.73
C LEU A 134 5.81 6.01 12.41
N THR A 135 6.45 5.63 11.29
CA THR A 135 6.61 4.23 10.88
C THR A 135 7.55 3.48 11.82
N LEU A 136 8.67 4.10 12.22
CA LEU A 136 9.57 3.52 13.23
C LEU A 136 8.89 3.36 14.59
N LYS A 137 8.03 4.31 15.00
CA LYS A 137 7.21 4.17 16.20
C LYS A 137 6.29 2.96 16.10
N ALA A 138 5.61 2.77 14.96
CA ALA A 138 4.71 1.62 14.77
C ALA A 138 5.47 0.29 14.82
N ALA A 139 6.68 0.21 14.21
CA ALA A 139 7.54 -0.95 14.27
C ALA A 139 8.00 -1.25 15.70
N SER A 140 8.50 -0.24 16.42
CA SER A 140 8.89 -0.39 17.83
C SER A 140 7.74 -0.82 18.74
N MET A 141 6.53 -0.30 18.51
CA MET A 141 5.34 -0.73 19.25
C MET A 141 5.00 -2.19 18.94
N MET A 142 5.08 -2.60 17.67
CA MET A 142 4.83 -3.98 17.30
C MET A 142 5.83 -4.95 17.97
N ASP A 143 7.12 -4.58 18.03
CA ASP A 143 8.15 -5.40 18.68
C ASP A 143 7.92 -5.52 20.19
N LYS A 144 7.49 -4.44 20.86
CA LYS A 144 7.32 -4.40 22.32
C LYS A 144 6.03 -5.03 22.81
N VAL A 145 4.92 -4.80 22.11
CA VAL A 145 3.57 -5.12 22.61
C VAL A 145 2.73 -5.93 21.61
N GLY A 146 3.27 -6.25 20.46
CA GLY A 146 2.64 -7.07 19.44
C GLY A 146 1.60 -6.35 18.58
N ASN A 147 1.21 -7.02 17.50
CA ASN A 147 0.35 -6.49 16.44
C ASN A 147 -1.03 -6.00 16.92
N LYS A 148 -1.65 -6.73 17.86
CA LYS A 148 -3.01 -6.38 18.37
C LYS A 148 -3.03 -5.05 19.11
N VAL A 149 -1.98 -4.77 19.88
CA VAL A 149 -1.88 -3.53 20.66
C VAL A 149 -1.42 -2.37 19.77
N ALA A 150 -0.45 -2.59 18.89
CA ALA A 150 0.08 -1.59 17.97
C ALA A 150 -0.86 -1.22 16.79
N LYS A 151 -2.08 -1.76 16.76
CA LYS A 151 -3.03 -1.58 15.65
C LYS A 151 -3.33 -0.12 15.30
N ASN A 152 -3.28 0.79 16.27
CA ASN A 152 -3.56 2.21 16.05
C ASN A 152 -2.41 2.90 15.31
N GLU A 153 -1.17 2.64 15.72
CA GLU A 153 0.04 3.12 15.04
C GLU A 153 0.13 2.57 13.63
N ILE A 154 -0.17 1.28 13.45
CA ILE A 154 -0.22 0.62 12.13
C ILE A 154 -1.29 1.25 11.24
N ALA A 155 -2.46 1.60 11.78
CA ALA A 155 -3.51 2.28 11.02
C ALA A 155 -3.06 3.69 10.60
N MET A 156 -2.41 4.45 11.50
CA MET A 156 -1.92 5.80 11.20
C MET A 156 -0.91 5.82 10.06
N ILE A 157 0.11 4.95 10.11
CA ILE A 157 1.12 4.91 9.04
C ILE A 157 0.54 4.47 7.70
N LYS A 158 -0.43 3.58 7.71
CA LYS A 158 -1.08 3.07 6.49
C LYS A 158 -1.86 4.15 5.74
N VAL A 159 -2.34 5.18 6.45
CA VAL A 159 -2.92 6.38 5.84
C VAL A 159 -1.83 7.39 5.47
N ALA A 160 -0.90 7.67 6.38
CA ALA A 160 0.09 8.74 6.20
C ALA A 160 1.06 8.45 5.05
N ALA A 161 1.66 7.27 5.01
CA ALA A 161 2.74 6.97 4.07
C ALA A 161 2.33 7.05 2.59
N PRO A 162 1.27 6.38 2.10
CA PRO A 162 0.91 6.45 0.70
C PRO A 162 0.41 7.85 0.27
N ASN A 163 -0.25 8.60 1.15
CA ASN A 163 -0.68 9.96 0.86
C ASN A 163 0.52 10.91 0.73
N MET A 164 1.50 10.82 1.62
CA MET A 164 2.76 11.55 1.55
C MET A 164 3.51 11.25 0.24
N ALA A 165 3.68 9.97 -0.09
CA ALA A 165 4.42 9.57 -1.28
C ALA A 165 3.73 10.01 -2.57
N LEU A 166 2.40 9.90 -2.66
CA LEU A 166 1.63 10.38 -3.81
C LEU A 166 1.88 11.87 -4.08
N LYS A 167 1.88 12.71 -3.03
CA LYS A 167 2.14 14.14 -3.17
C LYS A 167 3.54 14.39 -3.74
N ILE A 168 4.55 13.71 -3.22
CA ILE A 168 5.95 13.88 -3.65
C ILE A 168 6.16 13.37 -5.07
N ILE A 169 5.58 12.24 -5.43
CA ILE A 169 5.67 11.68 -6.78
C ILE A 169 4.96 12.58 -7.79
N ASP A 170 3.80 13.13 -7.44
CA ASP A 170 3.07 14.08 -8.26
C ASP A 170 3.90 15.35 -8.55
N ASP A 171 4.53 15.91 -7.51
CA ASP A 171 5.44 17.04 -7.65
C ASP A 171 6.67 16.69 -8.53
N ALA A 172 7.19 15.48 -8.41
CA ALA A 172 8.28 14.99 -9.26
C ALA A 172 7.83 14.85 -10.73
N ILE A 173 6.64 14.30 -10.98
CA ILE A 173 6.05 14.24 -12.33
C ILE A 173 5.93 15.65 -12.90
N GLN A 174 5.43 16.59 -12.12
CA GLN A 174 5.30 17.99 -12.56
C GLN A 174 6.66 18.61 -12.90
N ALA A 175 7.72 18.34 -12.13
CA ALA A 175 9.07 18.80 -12.39
C ALA A 175 9.66 18.25 -13.70
N TYR A 176 9.30 17.03 -14.06
CA TYR A 176 9.72 16.39 -15.32
C TYR A 176 8.92 16.90 -16.52
N GLY A 177 7.72 17.46 -16.30
CA GLY A 177 6.83 17.87 -17.38
C GLY A 177 6.32 16.68 -18.19
N GLY A 178 6.22 16.80 -19.51
CA GLY A 178 5.74 15.71 -20.37
C GLY A 178 6.47 14.37 -20.18
N ALA A 179 7.77 14.41 -19.92
CA ALA A 179 8.53 13.18 -19.63
C ALA A 179 8.07 12.49 -18.35
N GLY A 180 7.56 13.22 -17.36
CA GLY A 180 7.11 12.67 -16.08
C GLY A 180 5.94 11.70 -16.18
N VAL A 181 5.12 11.83 -17.23
CA VAL A 181 3.96 10.95 -17.47
C VAL A 181 4.28 9.77 -18.39
N THR A 182 5.52 9.70 -18.90
CA THR A 182 6.01 8.56 -19.68
C THR A 182 6.54 7.45 -18.77
N THR A 183 6.90 6.33 -19.35
CA THR A 183 7.50 5.20 -18.63
C THR A 183 8.99 5.39 -18.31
N ASP A 184 9.67 6.36 -18.94
CA ASP A 184 11.13 6.52 -18.83
C ASP A 184 11.61 6.84 -17.40
N PRO A 185 11.06 7.86 -16.69
CA PRO A 185 11.48 8.14 -15.31
C PRO A 185 10.79 7.23 -14.28
N ARG A 186 9.92 6.32 -14.70
CA ARG A 186 9.11 5.43 -13.86
C ARG A 186 8.25 6.13 -12.78
N LEU A 187 8.10 7.45 -12.85
CA LEU A 187 7.31 8.21 -11.88
C LEU A 187 5.81 7.92 -12.02
N ALA A 188 5.31 7.78 -13.26
CA ALA A 188 3.93 7.41 -13.52
C ALA A 188 3.59 6.02 -12.94
N GLN A 189 4.48 5.04 -13.11
CA GLN A 189 4.32 3.72 -12.50
C GLN A 189 4.37 3.79 -10.97
N ALA A 190 5.30 4.57 -10.42
CA ALA A 190 5.39 4.81 -8.98
C ALA A 190 4.11 5.42 -8.41
N TYR A 191 3.53 6.41 -9.11
CA TYR A 191 2.25 7.02 -8.75
C TYR A 191 1.12 5.99 -8.73
N ALA A 192 1.00 5.19 -9.79
CA ALA A 192 -0.01 4.13 -9.88
C ALA A 192 0.09 3.14 -8.72
N GLY A 193 1.31 2.66 -8.41
CA GLY A 193 1.56 1.75 -7.29
C GLY A 193 1.18 2.37 -5.93
N MET A 194 1.55 3.63 -5.69
CA MET A 194 1.20 4.30 -4.42
C MET A 194 -0.29 4.61 -4.32
N ARG A 195 -0.96 4.91 -5.45
CA ARG A 195 -2.42 5.09 -5.46
C ARG A 195 -3.14 3.79 -5.10
N THR A 196 -2.65 2.67 -5.58
CA THR A 196 -3.15 1.33 -5.23
C THR A 196 -3.01 1.04 -3.74
N LEU A 197 -1.90 1.45 -3.12
CA LEU A 197 -1.63 1.21 -1.71
C LEU A 197 -2.63 1.91 -0.76
N ARG A 198 -3.32 2.94 -1.22
CA ARG A 198 -4.42 3.56 -0.45
C ARG A 198 -5.68 2.67 -0.36
N LEU A 199 -5.74 1.61 -1.18
CA LEU A 199 -6.84 0.63 -1.21
C LEU A 199 -6.41 -0.72 -0.62
N ALA A 200 -5.21 -1.19 -0.96
CA ALA A 200 -4.69 -2.48 -0.51
C ALA A 200 -4.53 -2.52 1.01
N ASP A 201 -4.67 -3.72 1.59
CA ASP A 201 -4.56 -4.00 3.03
C ASP A 201 -5.50 -3.15 3.92
N GLY A 202 -6.62 -2.76 3.36
CA GLY A 202 -7.63 -1.89 3.92
C GLY A 202 -7.53 -0.45 3.40
N PRO A 203 -8.64 0.10 2.88
CA PRO A 203 -8.67 1.46 2.36
C PRO A 203 -8.49 2.50 3.48
N ASP A 204 -8.07 3.71 3.07
CA ASP A 204 -7.84 4.85 3.99
C ASP A 204 -9.00 5.06 4.97
N GLU A 205 -10.24 4.91 4.50
CA GLU A 205 -11.47 5.14 5.28
C GLU A 205 -11.60 4.14 6.44
N VAL A 206 -11.26 2.87 6.21
CA VAL A 206 -11.30 1.84 7.26
C VAL A 206 -10.29 2.14 8.35
N HIS A 207 -9.08 2.56 7.97
CA HIS A 207 -8.04 2.94 8.92
C HIS A 207 -8.41 4.21 9.70
N ARG A 208 -8.91 5.25 9.02
CA ARG A 208 -9.37 6.49 9.64
C ARG A 208 -10.51 6.24 10.64
N LEU A 209 -11.48 5.40 10.28
CA LEU A 209 -12.56 5.00 11.19
C LEU A 209 -12.01 4.30 12.44
N SER A 210 -11.02 3.42 12.29
CA SER A 210 -10.37 2.73 13.39
C SER A 210 -9.64 3.71 14.32
N ILE A 211 -8.88 4.65 13.76
CA ILE A 211 -8.15 5.68 14.50
C ILE A 211 -9.14 6.55 15.31
N ALA A 212 -10.18 7.05 14.64
CA ALA A 212 -11.19 7.90 15.28
C ALA A 212 -11.91 7.16 16.42
N ARG A 213 -12.31 5.91 16.22
CA ARG A 213 -12.94 5.08 17.27
C ARG A 213 -12.00 4.88 18.48
N ASN A 214 -10.72 4.65 18.24
CA ASN A 214 -9.76 4.49 19.33
C ASN A 214 -9.53 5.80 20.09
N GLU A 215 -9.53 6.94 19.40
CA GLU A 215 -9.41 8.24 20.05
C GLU A 215 -10.63 8.54 20.92
N LEU A 216 -11.84 8.41 20.38
CA LEU A 216 -13.09 8.68 21.10
C LEU A 216 -13.29 7.82 22.35
N LYS A 217 -12.77 6.58 22.37
CA LYS A 217 -12.83 5.71 23.56
C LYS A 217 -12.13 6.27 24.80
N LYS A 218 -11.25 7.24 24.65
CA LYS A 218 -10.59 7.90 25.80
C LYS A 218 -11.51 8.84 26.56
N TYR A 219 -12.67 9.17 25.99
CA TYR A 219 -13.61 10.15 26.52
C TYR A 219 -14.97 9.51 26.87
N LEU A 220 -15.09 8.20 26.72
CA LEU A 220 -16.24 7.37 27.12
C LEU A 220 -15.95 6.64 28.42
#